data_92e639b1ac870123b3b8924ea6ae4645
#
_entry.id   92e639b1ac870123b3b8924ea6ae4645
#
_cell.length_a   1.000
_cell.length_b   1.000
_cell.length_c   1.000
_cell.angle_alpha   90.00
_cell.angle_beta   90.00
_cell.angle_gamma   90.00
#
_symmetry.space_group_name_H-M   'P 1'
#
loop_
_entity.id
_entity.type
_entity.pdbx_description
1 polymer ?
#
loop_
_entity_poly.entity_id
_entity_poly.type
_entity_poly.pdbx_seq_one_letter_code
_entity_poly.pdbx_strand_id
1 'polypeptide(L)'
;MARYTGPSWKLSRRLGISLSGTGKELEKRPYAPGPHGPGQRKKLSEYGLQLQEKQKLRHMYGVNERQFRNLFDKAAKMAGKHGENFMILLEARLDNIVYRLGLARTRRQARQLVNHGHILVDGSRVDIPSYQVKPGQTISLREKSQNLSVVKEAVEVNNFVPEYLTFDAEKLEGSLTRLPERSELPAEINEALIVEFYLSLIHISEPTRQAEI
;
A
#
# COMPACT_ATOMS: atom_id res chain seq x y z
N MET A 1 8.59 0.40 -14.43
CA MET A 1 7.68 -0.50 -13.67
C MET A 1 6.24 -0.09 -13.92
N ALA A 2 5.36 -1.02 -14.32
CA ALA A 2 3.96 -0.71 -14.62
C ALA A 2 3.23 -0.23 -13.35
N ARG A 3 2.41 0.81 -13.50
CA ARG A 3 1.60 1.42 -12.43
C ARG A 3 0.21 1.74 -12.94
N TYR A 4 -0.75 1.90 -12.03
CA TYR A 4 -2.06 2.42 -12.40
C TYR A 4 -1.99 3.92 -12.71
N THR A 5 -2.33 4.31 -13.93
CA THR A 5 -2.32 5.69 -14.43
C THR A 5 -3.72 6.29 -14.61
N GLY A 6 -4.76 5.50 -14.38
CA GLY A 6 -6.15 5.93 -14.51
C GLY A 6 -6.62 6.87 -13.39
N PRO A 7 -7.90 7.30 -13.44
CA PRO A 7 -8.46 8.29 -12.55
C PRO A 7 -8.62 7.76 -11.12
N SER A 8 -7.80 8.26 -10.18
CA SER A 8 -7.81 7.85 -8.76
C SER A 8 -9.10 8.24 -8.02
N TRP A 9 -9.63 9.43 -8.27
CA TRP A 9 -10.87 9.90 -7.65
C TRP A 9 -12.08 9.02 -7.97
N LYS A 10 -12.13 8.48 -9.19
CA LYS A 10 -13.17 7.54 -9.60
C LYS A 10 -13.10 6.23 -8.80
N LEU A 11 -11.87 5.77 -8.53
CA LEU A 11 -11.63 4.60 -7.71
C LEU A 11 -11.94 4.85 -6.23
N SER A 12 -11.47 5.97 -5.66
CA SER A 12 -11.77 6.35 -4.27
C SER A 12 -13.28 6.36 -4.02
N ARG A 13 -14.05 7.00 -4.90
CA ARG A 13 -15.51 7.04 -4.82
C ARG A 13 -16.17 5.68 -4.94
N ARG A 14 -15.63 4.79 -5.81
CA ARG A 14 -16.16 3.43 -5.98
C ARG A 14 -15.89 2.55 -4.76
N LEU A 15 -14.73 2.73 -4.13
CA LEU A 15 -14.29 1.93 -3.00
C LEU A 15 -14.71 2.51 -1.65
N GLY A 16 -15.20 3.76 -1.62
CA GLY A 16 -15.60 4.45 -0.41
C GLY A 16 -14.45 4.88 0.51
N ILE A 17 -13.20 4.85 0.01
CA ILE A 17 -12.01 5.26 0.77
C ILE A 17 -11.19 6.28 -0.01
N SER A 18 -10.53 7.21 0.69
CA SER A 18 -9.62 8.16 0.04
C SER A 18 -8.28 7.51 -0.28
N LEU A 19 -8.03 7.23 -1.56
CA LEU A 19 -6.75 6.69 -2.03
C LEU A 19 -5.65 7.75 -2.09
N SER A 20 -6.03 9.03 -2.10
CA SER A 20 -5.10 10.16 -2.11
C SER A 20 -4.67 10.59 -0.71
N GLY A 21 -5.40 10.18 0.32
CA GLY A 21 -5.21 10.64 1.71
C GLY A 21 -5.74 12.05 1.98
N THR A 22 -6.31 12.74 0.96
CA THR A 22 -6.80 14.12 1.12
C THR A 22 -8.28 14.20 1.48
N GLY A 23 -9.07 13.14 1.29
CA GLY A 23 -10.52 13.10 1.55
C GLY A 23 -11.39 13.90 0.57
N LYS A 24 -10.84 14.87 -0.14
CA LYS A 24 -11.56 15.83 -1.00
C LYS A 24 -12.49 15.19 -2.05
N GLU A 25 -12.12 14.03 -2.57
CA GLU A 25 -12.90 13.29 -3.55
C GLU A 25 -14.20 12.72 -2.98
N LEU A 26 -14.21 12.37 -1.68
CA LEU A 26 -15.36 11.83 -0.97
C LEU A 26 -16.24 12.97 -0.41
N GLU A 27 -15.65 14.05 0.09
CA GLU A 27 -16.36 15.25 0.53
C GLU A 27 -17.17 15.85 -0.61
N LYS A 28 -16.56 15.99 -1.79
CA LYS A 28 -17.21 16.60 -2.94
C LYS A 28 -18.32 15.72 -3.52
N ARG A 29 -18.14 14.38 -3.56
CA ARG A 29 -19.11 13.43 -4.12
C ARG A 29 -19.01 12.07 -3.42
N PRO A 30 -19.76 11.83 -2.33
CA PRO A 30 -19.66 10.63 -1.50
C PRO A 30 -20.29 9.36 -2.12
N TYR A 31 -20.73 9.42 -3.37
CA TYR A 31 -21.41 8.32 -4.05
C TYR A 31 -20.56 7.74 -5.19
N ALA A 32 -20.89 6.51 -5.58
CA ALA A 32 -20.20 5.79 -6.66
C ALA A 32 -20.23 6.58 -7.98
N PRO A 33 -19.21 6.46 -8.84
CA PRO A 33 -19.18 7.13 -10.14
C PRO A 33 -20.18 6.51 -11.12
N GLY A 34 -20.71 7.33 -12.03
CA GLY A 34 -21.63 6.94 -13.07
C GLY A 34 -23.01 7.63 -12.96
N PRO A 35 -23.86 7.52 -14.00
CA PRO A 35 -25.15 8.19 -14.03
C PRO A 35 -26.12 7.71 -12.94
N HIS A 36 -26.00 6.46 -12.49
CA HIS A 36 -26.84 5.86 -11.45
C HIS A 36 -26.18 5.91 -10.04
N GLY A 37 -25.06 6.59 -9.88
CA GLY A 37 -24.32 6.65 -8.62
C GLY A 37 -25.14 7.06 -7.39
N PRO A 38 -25.91 8.16 -7.45
CA PRO A 38 -26.69 8.65 -6.32
C PRO A 38 -27.87 7.76 -5.91
N GLY A 39 -28.46 7.02 -6.87
CA GLY A 39 -29.73 6.29 -6.66
C GLY A 39 -29.59 4.79 -6.40
N GLN A 40 -28.43 4.19 -6.65
CA GLN A 40 -28.27 2.74 -6.53
C GLN A 40 -27.51 2.32 -5.27
N ARG A 41 -28.25 1.77 -4.30
CA ARG A 41 -27.70 0.93 -3.23
C ARG A 41 -27.67 -0.52 -3.74
N LYS A 42 -26.58 -0.94 -4.38
CA LYS A 42 -26.40 -2.35 -4.73
C LYS A 42 -26.05 -3.14 -3.48
N LYS A 43 -26.87 -4.15 -3.14
CA LYS A 43 -26.46 -5.18 -2.20
C LYS A 43 -25.28 -5.93 -2.84
N LEU A 44 -24.11 -5.87 -2.23
CA LEU A 44 -22.96 -6.62 -2.70
C LEU A 44 -23.13 -8.09 -2.35
N SER A 45 -22.80 -8.98 -3.29
CA SER A 45 -22.63 -10.39 -2.99
C SER A 45 -21.38 -10.59 -2.13
N GLU A 46 -21.26 -11.73 -1.47
CA GLU A 46 -20.09 -12.08 -0.67
C GLU A 46 -18.78 -11.96 -1.49
N TYR A 47 -18.75 -12.54 -2.67
CA TYR A 47 -17.66 -12.36 -3.61
C TYR A 47 -17.38 -10.88 -3.93
N GLY A 48 -18.43 -10.08 -4.09
CA GLY A 48 -18.32 -8.65 -4.35
C GLY A 48 -17.66 -7.90 -3.19
N LEU A 49 -17.95 -8.26 -1.95
CA LEU A 49 -17.32 -7.71 -0.75
C LEU A 49 -15.84 -8.08 -0.67
N GLN A 50 -15.53 -9.35 -0.84
CA GLN A 50 -14.14 -9.84 -0.85
C GLN A 50 -13.32 -9.18 -1.95
N LEU A 51 -13.85 -9.06 -3.16
CA LEU A 51 -13.22 -8.37 -4.28
C LEU A 51 -13.00 -6.90 -3.97
N GLN A 52 -13.96 -6.23 -3.34
CA GLN A 52 -13.85 -4.81 -2.98
C GLN A 52 -12.74 -4.59 -1.97
N GLU A 53 -12.63 -5.41 -0.92
CA GLU A 53 -11.57 -5.34 0.08
C GLU A 53 -10.18 -5.54 -0.57
N LYS A 54 -10.04 -6.56 -1.43
CA LYS A 54 -8.81 -6.76 -2.20
C LYS A 54 -8.45 -5.51 -3.03
N GLN A 55 -9.42 -4.92 -3.72
CA GLN A 55 -9.17 -3.73 -4.55
C GLN A 55 -8.84 -2.50 -3.71
N LYS A 56 -9.44 -2.31 -2.53
CA LYS A 56 -9.08 -1.25 -1.59
C LYS A 56 -7.58 -1.33 -1.25
N LEU A 57 -7.15 -2.48 -0.73
CA LEU A 57 -5.77 -2.69 -0.32
C LEU A 57 -4.80 -2.52 -1.50
N ARG A 58 -5.09 -3.13 -2.64
CA ARG A 58 -4.25 -3.04 -3.83
C ARG A 58 -4.05 -1.60 -4.32
N HIS A 59 -5.11 -0.79 -4.35
CA HIS A 59 -5.03 0.58 -4.81
C HIS A 59 -4.43 1.52 -3.75
N MET A 60 -4.64 1.26 -2.47
CA MET A 60 -4.03 2.00 -1.36
C MET A 60 -2.50 1.97 -1.45
N TYR A 61 -1.92 0.79 -1.67
CA TYR A 61 -0.46 0.62 -1.84
C TYR A 61 0.03 0.81 -3.27
N GLY A 62 -0.87 1.02 -4.24
CA GLY A 62 -0.50 1.25 -5.64
C GLY A 62 0.21 0.06 -6.30
N VAL A 63 -0.10 -1.16 -5.89
CA VAL A 63 0.53 -2.39 -6.36
C VAL A 63 -0.25 -2.97 -7.54
N ASN A 64 0.44 -3.56 -8.53
CA ASN A 64 -0.18 -4.31 -9.62
C ASN A 64 -0.67 -5.68 -9.15
N GLU A 65 -1.68 -6.23 -9.82
CA GLU A 65 -2.28 -7.52 -9.46
C GLU A 65 -1.25 -8.65 -9.37
N ARG A 66 -0.35 -8.77 -10.35
CA ARG A 66 0.72 -9.78 -10.34
C ARG A 66 1.65 -9.64 -9.12
N GLN A 67 2.06 -8.42 -8.79
CA GLN A 67 2.91 -8.18 -7.61
C GLN A 67 2.14 -8.44 -6.32
N PHE A 68 0.86 -8.08 -6.27
CA PHE A 68 0.00 -8.29 -5.13
C PHE A 68 -0.15 -9.79 -4.84
N ARG A 69 -0.41 -10.60 -5.88
CA ARG A 69 -0.48 -12.05 -5.76
C ARG A 69 0.86 -12.66 -5.32
N ASN A 70 1.97 -12.24 -5.91
CA ASN A 70 3.30 -12.73 -5.51
C ASN A 70 3.62 -12.42 -4.03
N LEU A 71 3.20 -11.25 -3.52
CA LEU A 71 3.35 -10.91 -2.10
C LEU A 71 2.44 -11.76 -1.22
N PHE A 72 1.22 -12.05 -1.68
CA PHE A 72 0.29 -12.93 -1.00
C PHE A 72 0.85 -14.34 -0.87
N ASP A 73 1.36 -14.91 -1.96
CA ASP A 73 1.99 -16.24 -1.98
C ASP A 73 3.28 -16.28 -1.12
N LYS A 74 4.01 -15.16 -1.03
CA LYS A 74 5.17 -15.02 -0.16
C LYS A 74 4.75 -14.99 1.31
N ALA A 75 3.68 -14.28 1.65
CA ALA A 75 3.14 -14.21 3.00
C ALA A 75 2.65 -15.57 3.52
N ALA A 76 2.09 -16.41 2.64
CA ALA A 76 1.68 -17.77 2.98
C ALA A 76 2.82 -18.69 3.44
N LYS A 77 4.05 -18.39 3.01
CA LYS A 77 5.26 -19.15 3.38
C LYS A 77 5.90 -18.69 4.70
N MET A 78 5.42 -17.58 5.26
CA MET A 78 5.94 -17.04 6.52
C MET A 78 5.19 -17.66 7.71
N ALA A 79 5.89 -17.82 8.82
CA ALA A 79 5.27 -18.26 10.09
C ALA A 79 4.29 -17.18 10.59
N GLY A 80 3.16 -17.60 11.16
CA GLY A 80 2.14 -16.71 11.71
C GLY A 80 0.87 -16.63 10.85
N LYS A 81 0.05 -15.63 11.10
CA LYS A 81 -1.21 -15.45 10.38
C LYS A 81 -0.97 -14.87 8.98
N HIS A 82 -1.50 -15.54 7.98
CA HIS A 82 -1.29 -15.19 6.57
C HIS A 82 -1.69 -13.72 6.26
N GLY A 83 -2.85 -13.28 6.73
CA GLY A 83 -3.33 -11.91 6.48
C GLY A 83 -2.43 -10.84 7.11
N GLU A 84 -1.99 -11.05 8.36
CA GLU A 84 -1.06 -10.15 9.05
C GLU A 84 0.29 -10.09 8.34
N ASN A 85 0.88 -11.24 8.00
CA ASN A 85 2.13 -11.32 7.26
C ASN A 85 2.04 -10.59 5.92
N PHE A 86 0.90 -10.72 5.24
CA PHE A 86 0.67 -10.04 3.97
C PHE A 86 0.65 -8.52 4.12
N MET A 87 -0.02 -8.01 5.16
CA MET A 87 -0.04 -6.58 5.47
C MET A 87 1.37 -6.07 5.82
N ILE A 88 2.13 -6.82 6.62
CA ILE A 88 3.52 -6.50 6.98
C ILE A 88 4.40 -6.39 5.72
N LEU A 89 4.28 -7.33 4.79
CA LEU A 89 5.03 -7.28 3.53
C LEU A 89 4.67 -6.07 2.66
N LEU A 90 3.42 -5.60 2.70
CA LEU A 90 3.01 -4.39 2.00
C LEU A 90 3.56 -3.13 2.68
N GLU A 91 3.58 -3.08 4.00
CA GLU A 91 4.14 -1.95 4.75
C GLU A 91 5.66 -1.87 4.65
N ALA A 92 6.37 -3.00 4.65
CA ALA A 92 7.83 -3.05 4.57
C ALA A 92 8.40 -2.67 3.18
N ARG A 93 7.57 -2.29 2.22
CA ARG A 93 8.03 -1.82 0.90
C ARG A 93 8.68 -0.44 1.02
N LEU A 94 9.79 -0.24 0.33
CA LEU A 94 10.54 1.03 0.37
C LEU A 94 9.69 2.24 -0.03
N ASP A 95 8.84 2.12 -1.07
CA ASP A 95 7.95 3.21 -1.50
C ASP A 95 6.95 3.60 -0.38
N ASN A 96 6.48 2.62 0.39
CA ASN A 96 5.57 2.88 1.48
C ASN A 96 6.30 3.42 2.73
N ILE A 97 7.48 2.90 3.06
CA ILE A 97 8.26 3.40 4.21
C ILE A 97 8.66 4.88 3.99
N VAL A 98 9.11 5.25 2.80
CA VAL A 98 9.40 6.64 2.44
C VAL A 98 8.18 7.55 2.64
N TYR A 99 6.97 7.04 2.33
CA TYR A 99 5.72 7.76 2.62
C TYR A 99 5.44 7.85 4.13
N ARG A 100 5.65 6.77 4.89
CA ARG A 100 5.41 6.73 6.34
C ARG A 100 6.40 7.59 7.14
N LEU A 101 7.64 7.71 6.66
CA LEU A 101 8.64 8.63 7.22
C LEU A 101 8.29 10.12 6.97
N GLY A 102 7.29 10.41 6.15
CA GLY A 102 6.89 11.77 5.88
C GLY A 102 7.70 12.48 4.79
N LEU A 103 8.62 11.81 4.12
CA LEU A 103 9.42 12.37 3.03
C LEU A 103 8.60 12.66 1.76
N ALA A 104 7.35 12.20 1.71
CA ALA A 104 6.43 12.42 0.61
C ALA A 104 4.99 12.58 1.10
N ARG A 105 4.21 13.48 0.48
CA ARG A 105 2.79 13.70 0.82
C ARG A 105 1.87 12.55 0.40
N THR A 106 2.28 11.76 -0.59
CA THR A 106 1.50 10.63 -1.11
C THR A 106 2.39 9.44 -1.44
N ARG A 107 1.85 8.21 -1.38
CA ARG A 107 2.58 7.00 -1.80
C ARG A 107 3.06 7.06 -3.26
N ARG A 108 2.33 7.76 -4.14
CA ARG A 108 2.74 7.97 -5.54
C ARG A 108 3.98 8.84 -5.65
N GLN A 109 4.05 9.90 -4.86
CA GLN A 109 5.21 10.79 -4.77
C GLN A 109 6.41 10.06 -4.16
N ALA A 110 6.22 9.31 -3.06
CA ALA A 110 7.25 8.46 -2.47
C ALA A 110 7.85 7.50 -3.50
N ARG A 111 6.98 6.82 -4.25
CA ARG A 111 7.41 5.93 -5.33
C ARG A 111 8.20 6.64 -6.42
N GLN A 112 7.85 7.89 -6.75
CA GLN A 112 8.60 8.70 -7.71
C GLN A 112 9.99 9.05 -7.16
N LEU A 113 10.10 9.45 -5.89
CA LEU A 113 11.38 9.72 -5.25
C LEU A 113 12.30 8.50 -5.27
N VAL A 114 11.78 7.32 -4.96
CA VAL A 114 12.55 6.07 -5.04
C VAL A 114 12.99 5.78 -6.48
N ASN A 115 12.07 5.79 -7.46
CA ASN A 115 12.40 5.50 -8.86
C ASN A 115 13.43 6.45 -9.46
N HIS A 116 13.45 7.71 -9.03
CA HIS A 116 14.42 8.70 -9.50
C HIS A 116 15.77 8.59 -8.74
N GLY A 117 15.87 7.65 -7.77
CA GLY A 117 17.11 7.38 -7.05
C GLY A 117 17.51 8.48 -6.08
N HIS A 118 16.53 9.13 -5.46
CA HIS A 118 16.76 10.12 -4.40
C HIS A 118 16.95 9.46 -3.03
N ILE A 119 16.65 8.19 -2.90
CA ILE A 119 16.66 7.43 -1.63
C ILE A 119 17.90 6.55 -1.55
N LEU A 120 18.51 6.53 -0.38
CA LEU A 120 19.59 5.63 0.01
C LEU A 120 19.07 4.66 1.08
N VAL A 121 19.50 3.42 1.02
CA VAL A 121 19.29 2.41 2.08
C VAL A 121 20.69 1.95 2.51
N ASP A 122 21.00 2.10 3.80
CA ASP A 122 22.32 1.82 4.37
C ASP A 122 23.46 2.49 3.56
N GLY A 123 23.24 3.75 3.14
CA GLY A 123 24.19 4.53 2.34
C GLY A 123 24.23 4.17 0.85
N SER A 124 23.58 3.09 0.42
CA SER A 124 23.55 2.64 -0.96
C SER A 124 22.30 3.13 -1.69
N ARG A 125 22.44 3.59 -2.94
CA ARG A 125 21.31 4.03 -3.75
C ARG A 125 20.42 2.84 -4.13
N VAL A 126 19.13 2.93 -3.79
CA VAL A 126 18.11 1.97 -4.18
C VAL A 126 17.00 2.66 -4.97
N ASP A 127 16.79 2.25 -6.22
CA ASP A 127 15.77 2.81 -7.13
C ASP A 127 14.59 1.85 -7.37
N ILE A 128 14.49 0.79 -6.57
CA ILE A 128 13.45 -0.24 -6.66
C ILE A 128 12.37 0.00 -5.60
N PRO A 129 11.18 0.52 -5.94
CA PRO A 129 10.10 0.80 -4.97
C PRO A 129 9.56 -0.43 -4.24
N SER A 130 9.70 -1.62 -4.84
CA SER A 130 9.29 -2.88 -4.23
C SER A 130 10.35 -3.54 -3.35
N TYR A 131 11.48 -2.86 -3.12
CA TYR A 131 12.49 -3.33 -2.18
C TYR A 131 11.86 -3.53 -0.80
N GLN A 132 12.15 -4.67 -0.18
CA GLN A 132 11.66 -5.02 1.16
C GLN A 132 12.70 -4.56 2.19
N VAL A 133 12.36 -3.54 2.94
CA VAL A 133 13.21 -3.03 4.01
C VAL A 133 13.14 -3.98 5.21
N LYS A 134 14.29 -4.25 5.80
CA LYS A 134 14.42 -5.11 6.98
C LYS A 134 14.58 -4.25 8.25
N PRO A 135 14.16 -4.73 9.41
CA PRO A 135 14.44 -4.07 10.67
C PRO A 135 15.95 -3.79 10.85
N GLY A 136 16.29 -2.60 11.34
CA GLY A 136 17.65 -2.12 11.51
C GLY A 136 18.24 -1.41 10.29
N GLN A 137 17.59 -1.41 9.14
CA GLN A 137 18.07 -0.67 7.97
C GLN A 137 17.74 0.82 8.06
N THR A 138 18.70 1.64 7.68
CA THR A 138 18.57 3.10 7.64
C THR A 138 18.16 3.57 6.24
N ILE A 139 17.26 4.52 6.19
CA ILE A 139 16.73 5.10 4.96
C ILE A 139 16.99 6.60 5.02
N SER A 140 17.76 7.11 4.09
CA SER A 140 18.14 8.52 4.03
C SER A 140 17.91 9.11 2.65
N LEU A 141 17.83 10.43 2.59
CA LEU A 141 17.83 11.18 1.34
C LEU A 141 19.25 11.43 0.87
N ARG A 142 19.47 11.28 -0.44
CA ARG A 142 20.72 11.67 -1.08
C ARG A 142 20.96 13.17 -0.84
N GLU A 143 22.18 13.58 -0.51
CA GLU A 143 22.56 14.98 -0.23
C GLU A 143 22.05 15.98 -1.29
N LYS A 144 22.24 15.67 -2.58
CA LYS A 144 21.75 16.51 -3.69
C LYS A 144 20.22 16.66 -3.73
N SER A 145 19.49 15.80 -3.02
CA SER A 145 18.01 15.75 -3.03
C SER A 145 17.37 16.35 -1.76
N GLN A 146 18.15 16.68 -0.75
CA GLN A 146 17.65 17.25 0.51
C GLN A 146 17.00 18.64 0.30
N ASN A 147 17.43 19.37 -0.71
CA ASN A 147 16.91 20.70 -1.03
C ASN A 147 15.68 20.72 -1.93
N LEU A 148 15.12 19.56 -2.26
CA LEU A 148 13.89 19.49 -3.06
C LEU A 148 12.71 20.13 -2.31
N SER A 149 12.06 21.13 -2.93
CA SER A 149 10.88 21.81 -2.36
C SER A 149 9.77 20.83 -1.97
N VAL A 150 9.58 19.81 -2.78
CA VAL A 150 8.59 18.73 -2.59
C VAL A 150 8.82 17.95 -1.30
N VAL A 151 10.08 17.73 -0.90
CA VAL A 151 10.42 17.03 0.35
C VAL A 151 10.25 17.96 1.55
N LYS A 152 10.71 19.21 1.45
CA LYS A 152 10.55 20.22 2.52
C LYS A 152 9.08 20.42 2.87
N GLU A 153 8.23 20.64 1.85
CA GLU A 153 6.78 20.74 2.03
C GLU A 153 6.14 19.47 2.62
N ALA A 154 6.66 18.30 2.29
CA ALA A 154 6.13 17.05 2.80
C ALA A 154 6.46 16.89 4.30
N VAL A 155 7.69 17.18 4.71
CA VAL A 155 8.13 17.10 6.10
C VAL A 155 7.39 18.12 6.98
N GLU A 156 7.14 19.34 6.50
CA GLU A 156 6.37 20.36 7.22
C GLU A 156 4.91 19.95 7.48
N VAL A 157 4.29 19.23 6.55
CA VAL A 157 2.89 18.82 6.65
C VAL A 157 2.70 17.53 7.43
N ASN A 158 3.66 16.60 7.37
CA ASN A 158 3.57 15.28 7.99
C ASN A 158 4.21 15.27 9.38
N ASN A 159 3.39 15.43 10.40
CA ASN A 159 3.84 15.39 11.80
C ASN A 159 3.65 14.01 12.47
N PHE A 160 3.18 13.01 11.74
CA PHE A 160 2.90 11.69 12.30
C PHE A 160 3.81 10.63 11.69
N VAL A 161 4.73 10.14 12.51
CA VAL A 161 5.58 8.97 12.20
C VAL A 161 5.09 7.80 13.07
N PRO A 162 4.80 6.62 12.49
CA PRO A 162 4.42 5.44 13.26
C PRO A 162 5.52 4.98 14.21
N GLU A 163 5.16 4.35 15.33
CA GLU A 163 6.10 3.91 16.38
C GLU A 163 7.14 2.88 15.93
N TYR A 164 6.84 2.10 14.88
CA TYR A 164 7.78 1.12 14.31
C TYR A 164 8.87 1.76 13.43
N LEU A 165 8.82 3.10 13.23
CA LEU A 165 9.81 3.88 12.50
C LEU A 165 10.41 4.94 13.41
N THR A 166 11.70 5.20 13.25
CA THR A 166 12.35 6.39 13.80
C THR A 166 12.64 7.37 12.66
N PHE A 167 12.52 8.66 12.92
CA PHE A 167 12.80 9.69 11.92
C PHE A 167 13.52 10.88 12.57
N ASP A 168 14.65 11.25 11.98
CA ASP A 168 15.42 12.44 12.31
C ASP A 168 15.17 13.49 11.22
N ALA A 169 14.45 14.55 11.56
CA ALA A 169 14.09 15.60 10.61
C ALA A 169 15.29 16.47 10.20
N GLU A 170 16.32 16.58 11.04
CA GLU A 170 17.51 17.39 10.72
C GLU A 170 18.37 16.69 9.66
N LYS A 171 18.53 15.38 9.79
CA LYS A 171 19.33 14.57 8.85
C LYS A 171 18.50 14.04 7.67
N LEU A 172 17.17 14.14 7.72
CA LEU A 172 16.24 13.54 6.78
C LEU A 172 16.49 12.02 6.63
N GLU A 173 16.73 11.39 7.78
CA GLU A 173 17.07 9.98 7.90
C GLU A 173 16.09 9.28 8.84
N GLY A 174 15.72 8.07 8.50
CA GLY A 174 14.86 7.25 9.35
C GLY A 174 15.26 5.80 9.29
N SER A 175 14.82 5.01 10.26
CA SER A 175 15.06 3.58 10.28
C SER A 175 13.80 2.79 10.63
N LEU A 176 13.75 1.56 10.13
CA LEU A 176 12.75 0.58 10.53
C LEU A 176 13.27 -0.13 11.78
N THR A 177 12.69 0.15 12.94
CA THR A 177 13.12 -0.45 14.21
C THR A 177 12.60 -1.87 14.39
N ARG A 178 11.32 -2.08 14.10
CA ARG A 178 10.64 -3.38 14.19
C ARG A 178 9.62 -3.53 13.05
N LEU A 179 9.12 -4.72 12.85
CA LEU A 179 7.99 -4.91 11.94
C LEU A 179 6.71 -4.33 12.58
N PRO A 180 5.80 -3.75 11.79
CA PRO A 180 4.55 -3.20 12.30
C PRO A 180 3.64 -4.30 12.88
N GLU A 181 2.93 -3.97 13.96
CA GLU A 181 1.88 -4.80 14.51
C GLU A 181 0.53 -4.53 13.82
N ARG A 182 -0.43 -5.46 13.97
CA ARG A 182 -1.76 -5.29 13.34
C ARG A 182 -2.49 -4.01 13.77
N SER A 183 -2.29 -3.57 15.01
CA SER A 183 -2.86 -2.35 15.57
C SER A 183 -2.40 -1.06 14.87
N GLU A 184 -1.18 -1.08 14.33
CA GLU A 184 -0.56 0.06 13.64
C GLU A 184 -0.89 0.12 12.14
N LEU A 185 -1.50 -0.96 11.62
CA LEU A 185 -1.90 -1.09 10.22
C LEU A 185 -3.29 -0.47 9.98
N PRO A 186 -3.64 -0.11 8.73
CA PRO A 186 -4.94 0.49 8.43
C PRO A 186 -6.11 -0.37 8.93
N ALA A 187 -6.86 0.13 9.91
CA ALA A 187 -8.01 -0.56 10.50
C ALA A 187 -9.19 -0.72 9.52
N GLU A 188 -9.21 0.10 8.45
CA GLU A 188 -10.27 0.09 7.43
C GLU A 188 -10.26 -1.17 6.55
N ILE A 189 -9.22 -1.99 6.62
CA ILE A 189 -9.01 -3.17 5.78
C ILE A 189 -9.26 -4.44 6.58
N ASN A 190 -10.15 -5.29 6.04
CA ASN A 190 -10.37 -6.63 6.55
C ASN A 190 -9.56 -7.64 5.74
N GLU A 191 -8.42 -8.05 6.28
CA GLU A 191 -7.51 -8.99 5.65
C GLU A 191 -8.09 -10.40 5.51
N ALA A 192 -9.03 -10.82 6.38
CA ALA A 192 -9.66 -12.13 6.30
C ALA A 192 -10.43 -12.29 4.98
N LEU A 193 -11.19 -11.26 4.59
CA LEU A 193 -11.92 -11.27 3.31
C LEU A 193 -10.99 -11.37 2.10
N ILE A 194 -9.78 -10.82 2.19
CA ILE A 194 -8.78 -10.92 1.13
C ILE A 194 -8.21 -12.34 1.04
N VAL A 195 -7.95 -12.96 2.17
CA VAL A 195 -7.48 -14.36 2.24
C VAL A 195 -8.55 -15.28 1.66
N GLU A 196 -9.80 -15.13 2.08
CA GLU A 196 -10.95 -15.91 1.56
C GLU A 196 -11.10 -15.74 0.04
N PHE A 197 -10.97 -14.52 -0.48
CA PHE A 197 -11.02 -14.27 -1.91
C PHE A 197 -10.02 -15.11 -2.70
N TYR A 198 -8.77 -15.18 -2.24
CA TYR A 198 -7.74 -15.96 -2.94
C TYR A 198 -7.91 -17.47 -2.74
N LEU A 199 -8.37 -17.93 -1.56
CA LEU A 199 -8.65 -19.33 -1.31
C LEU A 199 -9.82 -19.83 -2.17
N SER A 200 -10.90 -19.05 -2.30
CA SER A 200 -12.03 -19.41 -3.16
C SER A 200 -11.64 -19.55 -4.63
N LEU A 201 -10.73 -18.70 -5.12
CA LEU A 201 -10.23 -18.79 -6.49
C LEU A 201 -9.36 -20.04 -6.73
N ILE A 202 -8.62 -20.50 -5.73
CA ILE A 202 -7.83 -21.74 -5.84
C ILE A 202 -8.74 -22.93 -6.01
N HIS A 203 -9.82 -23.02 -5.23
CA HIS A 203 -10.80 -24.10 -5.34
C HIS A 203 -11.58 -24.11 -6.67
N ILE A 204 -11.82 -22.94 -7.27
CA ILE A 204 -12.46 -22.84 -8.59
C ILE A 204 -11.47 -23.18 -9.72
N SER A 205 -10.19 -22.96 -9.52
CA SER A 205 -9.15 -23.22 -10.54
C SER A 205 -8.52 -24.61 -10.46
N GLU A 206 -8.88 -25.46 -9.49
CA GLU A 206 -8.61 -26.89 -9.55
C GLU A 206 -9.76 -27.60 -10.30
N PRO A 207 -9.67 -27.76 -11.64
CA PRO A 207 -10.60 -28.65 -12.32
C PRO A 207 -10.30 -30.07 -11.87
N THR A 208 -11.27 -30.69 -11.22
CA THR A 208 -11.51 -32.13 -11.20
C THR A 208 -10.40 -33.00 -11.81
N ARG A 209 -9.29 -33.14 -11.13
CA ARG A 209 -8.30 -34.17 -11.42
C ARG A 209 -8.67 -35.52 -10.78
N GLN A 210 -9.95 -35.67 -10.41
CA GLN A 210 -10.52 -36.88 -9.77
C GLN A 210 -11.68 -37.48 -10.55
N ALA A 211 -11.60 -37.50 -11.87
CA ALA A 211 -12.54 -38.26 -12.66
C ALA A 211 -11.86 -38.97 -13.84
N GLU A 212 -10.78 -39.68 -13.55
CA GLU A 212 -10.24 -40.76 -14.43
C GLU A 212 -9.55 -41.80 -13.55
N ILE A 213 -10.36 -42.66 -12.93
CA ILE A 213 -10.00 -44.05 -12.59
C ILE A 213 -11.21 -44.90 -12.92
#